data_8cad2b89240d2bcd6010047639989944
#
_entry.id   8cad2b89240d2bcd6010047639989944
#
_cell.length_a   1.000
_cell.length_b   1.000
_cell.length_c   1.000
_cell.angle_alpha   90.00
_cell.angle_beta   90.00
_cell.angle_gamma   90.00
#
_symmetry.space_group_name_H-M   'P 1'
#
loop_
_entity.id
_entity.type
_entity.pdbx_description
1 polymer ?
#
loop_
_entity_poly.entity_id
_entity_poly.type
_entity_poly.pdbx_seq_one_letter_code
_entity_poly.pdbx_strand_id
1 'polypeptide(L)'
;MSGTGFLAVGVGAALGAWLRWWLSVLLNTVVPNLPLGTLIANLIGGFLIGLAVEYFGQQGSIPLELRLFVITGFLGGLTTFSSFSAEAVDLMMRAQYAWATALICSHLVGSILMTVLGIFTVRALAA
;
A
#
# COMPACT_ATOMS: atom_id res chain seq x y z
N MET A 1 -22.20 -11.31 2.13
CA MET A 1 -21.48 -10.65 1.01
C MET A 1 -22.49 -10.29 -0.08
N SER A 2 -22.53 -9.02 -0.45
CA SER A 2 -23.44 -8.55 -1.49
C SER A 2 -22.75 -8.57 -2.86
N GLY A 3 -23.55 -8.61 -3.95
CA GLY A 3 -23.02 -8.50 -5.30
C GLY A 3 -22.36 -7.15 -5.56
N THR A 4 -22.93 -6.07 -5.02
CA THR A 4 -22.35 -4.73 -5.12
C THR A 4 -21.03 -4.62 -4.38
N GLY A 5 -20.91 -5.24 -3.20
CA GLY A 5 -19.65 -5.32 -2.46
C GLY A 5 -18.58 -6.09 -3.22
N PHE A 6 -18.96 -7.21 -3.80
CA PHE A 6 -18.08 -8.02 -4.65
C PHE A 6 -17.50 -7.21 -5.81
N LEU A 7 -18.36 -6.46 -6.51
CA LEU A 7 -17.95 -5.60 -7.62
C LEU A 7 -17.07 -4.45 -7.15
N ALA A 8 -17.41 -3.84 -6.03
CA ALA A 8 -16.63 -2.75 -5.46
C ALA A 8 -15.19 -3.18 -5.15
N VAL A 9 -15.04 -4.35 -4.53
CA VAL A 9 -13.72 -4.93 -4.24
C VAL A 9 -12.96 -5.23 -5.54
N GLY A 10 -13.61 -5.89 -6.49
CA GLY A 10 -12.98 -6.29 -7.75
C GLY A 10 -12.51 -5.12 -8.59
N VAL A 11 -13.35 -4.10 -8.75
CA VAL A 11 -13.01 -2.89 -9.52
C VAL A 11 -11.89 -2.11 -8.81
N GLY A 12 -12.03 -1.92 -7.51
CA GLY A 12 -11.00 -1.25 -6.72
C GLY A 12 -9.65 -1.97 -6.80
N ALA A 13 -9.66 -3.29 -6.64
CA ALA A 13 -8.46 -4.12 -6.70
C ALA A 13 -7.78 -4.05 -8.06
N ALA A 14 -8.55 -4.08 -9.15
CA ALA A 14 -8.00 -3.93 -10.49
C ALA A 14 -7.29 -2.59 -10.66
N LEU A 15 -7.92 -1.49 -10.24
CA LEU A 15 -7.32 -0.16 -10.31
C LEU A 15 -6.04 -0.08 -9.47
N GLY A 16 -6.06 -0.59 -8.26
CA GLY A 16 -4.90 -0.61 -7.39
C GLY A 16 -3.75 -1.45 -7.94
N ALA A 17 -4.05 -2.65 -8.42
CA ALA A 17 -3.06 -3.54 -9.01
C ALA A 17 -2.45 -2.96 -10.30
N TRP A 18 -3.24 -2.30 -11.14
CA TRP A 18 -2.74 -1.62 -12.33
C TRP A 18 -1.81 -0.47 -11.98
N LEU A 19 -2.14 0.33 -10.97
CA LEU A 19 -1.27 1.41 -10.49
C LEU A 19 0.05 0.85 -9.95
N ARG A 20 -0.01 -0.21 -9.15
CA ARG A 20 1.19 -0.86 -8.62
C ARG A 20 2.07 -1.41 -9.75
N TRP A 21 1.46 -2.07 -10.73
CA TRP A 21 2.19 -2.58 -11.90
C TRP A 21 2.88 -1.45 -12.65
N TRP A 22 2.17 -0.36 -12.90
CA TRP A 22 2.72 0.82 -13.57
C TRP A 22 3.92 1.40 -12.79
N LEU A 23 3.79 1.56 -11.48
CA LEU A 23 4.90 2.02 -10.63
C LEU A 23 6.10 1.06 -10.70
N SER A 24 5.84 -0.24 -10.72
CA SER A 24 6.91 -1.25 -10.84
C SER A 24 7.64 -1.15 -12.16
N VAL A 25 6.92 -0.99 -13.26
CA VAL A 25 7.51 -0.83 -14.59
C VAL A 25 8.38 0.42 -14.65
N LEU A 26 7.92 1.53 -14.08
CA LEU A 26 8.66 2.79 -14.12
C LEU A 26 9.88 2.82 -13.20
N LEU A 27 9.79 2.22 -12.00
CA LEU A 27 10.70 2.54 -10.91
C LEU A 27 11.53 1.36 -10.39
N ASN A 28 11.15 0.10 -10.65
CA ASN A 28 11.85 -1.04 -10.06
C ASN A 28 13.28 -1.23 -10.58
N THR A 29 13.61 -0.66 -11.75
CA THR A 29 14.94 -0.76 -12.34
C THR A 29 15.82 0.46 -12.03
N VAL A 30 15.30 1.48 -11.35
CA VAL A 30 16.03 2.72 -11.06
C VAL A 30 17.18 2.45 -10.08
N VAL A 31 16.92 1.66 -9.02
CA VAL A 31 17.97 1.20 -8.09
C VAL A 31 18.01 -0.33 -8.19
N PRO A 32 19.12 -0.92 -8.70
CA PRO A 32 19.12 -2.36 -9.03
C PRO A 32 18.79 -3.29 -7.87
N ASN A 33 19.20 -2.96 -6.65
CA ASN A 33 18.99 -3.83 -5.49
C ASN A 33 17.82 -3.39 -4.61
N LEU A 34 17.10 -2.33 -4.99
CA LEU A 34 15.96 -1.85 -4.23
C LEU A 34 14.83 -1.49 -5.20
N PRO A 35 13.87 -2.40 -5.41
CA PRO A 35 12.74 -2.14 -6.31
C PRO A 35 11.88 -1.00 -5.78
N LEU A 36 12.09 0.21 -6.31
CA LEU A 36 11.45 1.43 -5.82
C LEU A 36 9.95 1.47 -6.09
N GLY A 37 9.49 0.86 -7.18
CA GLY A 37 8.07 0.84 -7.50
C GLY A 37 7.26 0.09 -6.46
N THR A 38 7.74 -1.07 -6.02
CA THR A 38 7.13 -1.85 -4.94
C THR A 38 7.13 -1.06 -3.64
N LEU A 39 8.27 -0.45 -3.31
CA LEU A 39 8.41 0.35 -2.09
C LEU A 39 7.45 1.54 -2.09
N ILE A 40 7.45 2.32 -3.18
CA ILE A 40 6.60 3.50 -3.29
C ILE A 40 5.13 3.12 -3.26
N ALA A 41 4.73 2.04 -3.93
CA ALA A 41 3.35 1.56 -3.87
C ALA A 41 2.93 1.25 -2.42
N ASN A 42 3.78 0.57 -1.66
CA ASN A 42 3.49 0.26 -0.26
C ASN A 42 3.49 1.51 0.63
N LEU A 43 4.40 2.46 0.40
CA LEU A 43 4.43 3.72 1.17
C LEU A 43 3.20 4.59 0.88
N ILE A 44 2.83 4.73 -0.38
CA ILE A 44 1.60 5.45 -0.76
C ILE A 44 0.39 4.77 -0.15
N GLY A 45 0.31 3.45 -0.27
CA GLY A 45 -0.78 2.68 0.31
C GLY A 45 -0.85 2.82 1.82
N GLY A 46 0.30 2.84 2.50
CA GLY A 46 0.38 3.08 3.93
C GLY A 46 -0.20 4.45 4.33
N PHE A 47 0.18 5.50 3.59
CA PHE A 47 -0.37 6.84 3.81
C PHE A 47 -1.88 6.88 3.57
N LEU A 48 -2.32 6.33 2.45
CA LEU A 48 -3.73 6.35 2.07
C LEU A 48 -4.61 5.53 3.04
N ILE A 49 -4.12 4.40 3.55
CA ILE A 49 -4.89 3.65 4.56
C ILE A 49 -5.02 4.45 5.86
N GLY A 50 -3.98 5.19 6.24
CA GLY A 50 -4.05 6.09 7.39
C GLY A 50 -5.11 7.16 7.21
N LEU A 51 -5.16 7.81 6.02
CA LEU A 51 -6.20 8.76 5.68
C LEU A 51 -7.59 8.11 5.74
N ALA A 52 -7.74 6.96 5.11
CA ALA A 52 -9.05 6.29 4.99
C ALA A 52 -9.59 5.84 6.34
N VAL A 53 -8.77 5.19 7.15
CA VAL A 53 -9.19 4.68 8.46
C VAL A 53 -9.63 5.82 9.38
N GLU A 54 -8.84 6.89 9.43
CA GLU A 54 -9.18 8.02 10.30
C GLU A 54 -10.39 8.80 9.78
N TYR A 55 -10.40 9.10 8.47
CA TYR A 55 -11.53 9.83 7.88
C TYR A 55 -12.84 9.05 7.99
N PHE A 56 -12.83 7.78 7.64
CA PHE A 56 -14.05 6.95 7.74
C PHE A 56 -14.48 6.74 9.18
N GLY A 57 -13.53 6.68 10.11
CA GLY A 57 -13.83 6.58 11.53
C GLY A 57 -14.53 7.82 12.09
N GLN A 58 -14.27 8.99 11.51
CA GLN A 58 -14.91 10.24 11.93
C GLN A 58 -16.30 10.43 11.33
N GLN A 59 -16.64 9.70 10.26
CA GLN A 59 -17.93 9.78 9.61
C GLN A 59 -18.92 8.79 10.23
N GLY A 60 -20.14 9.24 10.52
CA GLY A 60 -21.14 8.41 11.17
C GLY A 60 -21.69 7.29 10.28
N SER A 61 -21.74 7.48 8.97
CA SER A 61 -22.32 6.50 8.07
C SER A 61 -21.65 6.55 6.70
N ILE A 62 -20.62 5.74 6.54
CA ILE A 62 -19.97 5.54 5.25
C ILE A 62 -20.60 4.28 4.62
N PRO A 63 -21.04 4.33 3.35
CA PRO A 63 -21.54 3.14 2.67
C PRO A 63 -20.50 2.03 2.68
N LEU A 64 -20.97 0.81 2.93
CA LEU A 64 -20.07 -0.36 2.99
C LEU A 64 -19.32 -0.53 1.66
N GLU A 65 -19.99 -0.29 0.53
CA GLU A 65 -19.40 -0.43 -0.80
C GLU A 65 -18.24 0.55 -1.01
N LEU A 66 -18.35 1.78 -0.50
CA LEU A 66 -17.26 2.75 -0.59
C LEU A 66 -16.05 2.30 0.24
N ARG A 67 -16.29 1.83 1.45
CA ARG A 67 -15.24 1.31 2.32
C ARG A 67 -14.54 0.11 1.68
N LEU A 68 -15.32 -0.81 1.12
CA LEU A 68 -14.79 -2.00 0.44
C LEU A 68 -14.00 -1.61 -0.82
N PHE A 69 -14.52 -0.64 -1.60
CA PHE A 69 -13.83 -0.17 -2.80
C PHE A 69 -12.47 0.43 -2.45
N VAL A 70 -12.41 1.32 -1.47
CA VAL A 70 -11.18 2.06 -1.12
C VAL A 70 -10.20 1.14 -0.39
N ILE A 71 -10.63 0.49 0.68
CA ILE A 71 -9.71 -0.21 1.58
C ILE A 71 -9.41 -1.61 1.06
N THR A 72 -10.42 -2.45 0.95
CA THR A 72 -10.21 -3.85 0.54
C THR A 72 -9.80 -3.95 -0.91
N GLY A 73 -10.45 -3.19 -1.79
CA GLY A 73 -10.19 -3.20 -3.22
C GLY A 73 -8.93 -2.41 -3.58
N PHE A 74 -9.06 -1.08 -3.66
CA PHE A 74 -8.00 -0.24 -4.21
C PHE A 74 -6.69 -0.36 -3.43
N LEU A 75 -6.72 -0.13 -2.12
CA LEU A 75 -5.51 -0.22 -1.31
C LEU A 75 -5.00 -1.65 -1.19
N GLY A 76 -5.90 -2.64 -1.14
CA GLY A 76 -5.51 -4.05 -1.16
C GLY A 76 -4.81 -4.45 -2.45
N GLY A 77 -5.24 -3.92 -3.60
CA GLY A 77 -4.58 -4.15 -4.89
C GLY A 77 -3.30 -3.35 -5.07
N LEU A 78 -3.25 -2.13 -4.55
CA LEU A 78 -2.09 -1.25 -4.66
C LEU A 78 -0.91 -1.76 -3.83
N THR A 79 -1.15 -2.20 -2.60
CA THR A 79 -0.11 -2.67 -1.69
C THR A 79 0.18 -4.15 -1.89
N THR A 80 1.40 -4.57 -1.54
CA THR A 80 1.79 -5.96 -1.72
C THR A 80 2.80 -6.39 -0.66
N PHE A 81 2.41 -7.37 0.12
CA PHE A 81 3.34 -8.07 1.01
C PHE A 81 4.11 -9.13 0.27
N SER A 82 3.47 -9.84 -0.67
CA SER A 82 4.10 -10.95 -1.38
C SER A 82 5.26 -10.53 -2.27
N SER A 83 5.12 -9.42 -3.00
CA SER A 83 6.24 -8.89 -3.81
C SER A 83 7.41 -8.46 -2.93
N PHE A 84 7.13 -7.72 -1.86
CA PHE A 84 8.14 -7.34 -0.88
C PHE A 84 8.86 -8.57 -0.29
N SER A 85 8.10 -9.59 0.10
CA SER A 85 8.67 -10.83 0.66
C SER A 85 9.57 -11.54 -0.35
N ALA A 86 9.13 -11.66 -1.59
CA ALA A 86 9.93 -12.28 -2.65
C ALA A 86 11.21 -11.51 -2.92
N GLU A 87 11.15 -10.17 -2.96
CA GLU A 87 12.32 -9.31 -3.17
C GLU A 87 13.33 -9.47 -2.03
N ALA A 88 12.85 -9.51 -0.79
CA ALA A 88 13.70 -9.69 0.39
C ALA A 88 14.42 -11.05 0.34
N VAL A 89 13.70 -12.11 0.04
CA VAL A 89 14.28 -13.46 -0.06
C VAL A 89 15.28 -13.53 -1.20
N ASP A 90 14.98 -12.94 -2.35
CA ASP A 90 15.92 -12.90 -3.47
C ASP A 90 17.25 -12.26 -3.09
N LEU A 91 17.21 -11.11 -2.40
CA LEU A 91 18.42 -10.45 -1.91
C LEU A 91 19.19 -11.32 -0.93
N MET A 92 18.49 -11.99 -0.02
CA MET A 92 19.15 -12.90 0.94
C MET A 92 19.80 -14.09 0.24
N MET A 93 19.15 -14.68 -0.75
CA MET A 93 19.68 -15.79 -1.51
C MET A 93 20.89 -15.41 -2.36
N ARG A 94 20.98 -14.16 -2.75
CA ARG A 94 22.16 -13.61 -3.43
C ARG A 94 23.23 -13.08 -2.46
N ALA A 95 23.09 -13.36 -1.16
CA ALA A 95 23.97 -12.88 -0.10
C ALA A 95 24.09 -11.35 -0.03
N GLN A 96 23.06 -10.64 -0.49
CA GLN A 96 22.99 -9.17 -0.44
C GLN A 96 22.29 -8.72 0.86
N TYR A 97 22.88 -9.06 2.01
CA TYR A 97 22.21 -8.90 3.30
C TYR A 97 22.01 -7.44 3.70
N ALA A 98 22.91 -6.55 3.34
CA ALA A 98 22.76 -5.11 3.61
C ALA A 98 21.57 -4.55 2.83
N TRP A 99 21.42 -4.93 1.57
CA TRP A 99 20.28 -4.51 0.75
C TRP A 99 18.97 -5.15 1.22
N ALA A 100 19.02 -6.43 1.64
CA ALA A 100 17.85 -7.09 2.22
C ALA A 100 17.37 -6.37 3.48
N THR A 101 18.30 -6.00 4.37
CA THR A 101 17.98 -5.23 5.58
C THR A 101 17.40 -3.87 5.23
N ALA A 102 18.00 -3.14 4.28
CA ALA A 102 17.49 -1.86 3.83
C ALA A 102 16.08 -1.95 3.27
N LEU A 103 15.82 -2.99 2.46
CA LEU A 103 14.51 -3.23 1.87
C LEU A 103 13.47 -3.54 2.95
N ILE A 104 13.78 -4.45 3.86
CA ILE A 104 12.87 -4.86 4.93
C ILE A 104 12.54 -3.66 5.83
N CYS A 105 13.56 -2.92 6.26
CA CYS A 105 13.36 -1.76 7.12
C CYS A 105 12.58 -0.66 6.42
N SER A 106 12.88 -0.37 5.15
CA SER A 106 12.17 0.65 4.38
C SER A 106 10.70 0.34 4.24
N HIS A 107 10.36 -0.90 3.89
CA HIS A 107 8.96 -1.32 3.75
C HIS A 107 8.23 -1.32 5.09
N LEU A 108 8.82 -1.93 6.11
CA LEU A 108 8.15 -2.11 7.39
C LEU A 108 8.03 -0.80 8.15
N VAL A 109 9.14 -0.15 8.43
CA VAL A 109 9.16 1.10 9.19
C VAL A 109 8.52 2.22 8.37
N GLY A 110 8.87 2.31 7.09
CA GLY A 110 8.34 3.34 6.21
C GLY A 110 6.82 3.27 6.08
N SER A 111 6.25 2.09 5.88
CA SER A 111 4.80 1.92 5.74
C SER A 111 4.07 2.27 7.03
N ILE A 112 4.59 1.86 8.18
CA ILE A 112 3.99 2.19 9.48
C ILE A 112 4.03 3.70 9.72
N LEU A 113 5.17 4.35 9.46
CA LEU A 113 5.28 5.80 9.60
C LEU A 113 4.33 6.54 8.66
N MET A 114 4.18 6.08 7.43
CA MET A 114 3.26 6.67 6.46
C MET A 114 1.80 6.53 6.92
N THR A 115 1.44 5.41 7.52
CA THR A 115 0.10 5.21 8.08
C THR A 115 -0.18 6.19 9.22
N VAL A 116 0.78 6.33 10.14
CA VAL A 116 0.68 7.30 11.23
C VAL A 116 0.55 8.72 10.67
N LEU A 117 1.35 9.05 9.66
CA LEU A 117 1.30 10.36 9.00
C LEU A 117 -0.07 10.62 8.38
N GLY A 118 -0.66 9.62 7.72
CA GLY A 118 -2.00 9.73 7.13
C GLY A 118 -3.07 10.01 8.19
N ILE A 119 -3.02 9.30 9.32
CA ILE A 119 -3.94 9.52 10.44
C ILE A 119 -3.82 10.96 10.96
N PHE A 120 -2.61 11.40 11.24
CA PHE A 120 -2.40 12.75 11.77
C PHE A 120 -2.73 13.85 10.76
N THR A 121 -2.58 13.58 9.48
CA THR A 121 -2.99 14.51 8.43
C THR A 121 -4.50 14.78 8.50
N VAL A 122 -5.31 13.73 8.62
CA VAL A 122 -6.76 13.89 8.76
C VAL A 122 -7.10 14.67 10.05
N ARG A 123 -6.47 14.31 11.16
CA ARG A 123 -6.71 14.99 12.43
C ARG A 123 -6.35 16.48 12.38
N ALA A 124 -5.24 16.80 11.73
CA ALA A 124 -4.80 18.19 11.59
C ALA A 124 -5.78 19.00 10.72
N LEU A 125 -6.30 18.40 9.65
CA LEU A 125 -7.26 19.07 8.76
C LEU A 125 -8.65 19.18 9.38
N ALA A 126 -9.01 18.30 10.30
CA ALA A 126 -10.32 18.31 10.98
C ALA A 126 -10.31 19.18 12.23
N ALA A 127 -9.15 19.60 12.71
CA ALA A 127 -9.02 20.40 13.92
C ALA A 127 -9.42 21.89 13.70
#